data_4bf8ce0b5c2ac726190fb94efb7b287e
#
_entry.id   4bf8ce0b5c2ac726190fb94efb7b287e
#
_cell.length_a   1.000
_cell.length_b   1.000
_cell.length_c   1.000
_cell.angle_alpha   90.00
_cell.angle_beta   90.00
_cell.angle_gamma   90.00
#
_symmetry.space_group_name_H-M   'P 1'
#
loop_
_entity.id
_entity.type
_entity.pdbx_description
1 polymer ?
#
loop_
_entity_poly.entity_id
_entity_poly.type
_entity_poly.pdbx_seq_one_letter_code
_entity_poly.pdbx_strand_id
1 'polypeptide(L)'
;MTHRQQVNDNLLLVNQIMTNWGLTDRLSVNAGASYNMVRGYEPDRRINQITRNETGYGLVGGNTQFRTFSSLTENDLNLRAGVVYRLKDDWEEISRLRFGYTGRIINDDFKQTEYNMITLNGPSFTSVDEISLDDFYSAAHFNDRFTLDNAVDKYTVKKNIHSVYAEAVYQFTRHWVINLGLKYDNVDMTVDYNVDKGNSKGKNNIRKNYFLPSLNMRYRLNDKNALRLGLSKTYTLPQSKEISPYRYVGVNFKSQGNANLKPSDNYNIDLKWDFNPTSTELISVTAFYKMIKNPISRIETPSAGGFLSYENVADQATVMGIELEIRKKIFSRPTANNGMNRLTAGLNGSYIYTNAKVNDPDIAATDTDGSQLEGAAPWIANFDLSHTYVSAGYSFTNTLVLGYVGEKVYTIGTQGFQDVMEEGVATLDFVSQAKLGKHIALTLKARNLLNPSYQLSRKANGSGQKVILGDYKKGINVSLGVSCTF
;
A
#
# COMPACT_ATOMS: atom_id res chain seq x y z
N MET A 1 27.40 -5.73 -13.24
CA MET A 1 26.85 -6.22 -11.95
C MET A 1 26.72 -5.03 -11.02
N THR A 2 25.63 -4.98 -10.24
CA THR A 2 25.45 -3.94 -9.20
C THR A 2 25.52 -4.61 -7.84
N HIS A 3 26.41 -4.14 -6.97
CA HIS A 3 26.50 -4.53 -5.58
C HIS A 3 25.86 -3.43 -4.72
N ARG A 4 24.81 -3.77 -3.96
CA ARG A 4 24.09 -2.84 -3.09
C ARG A 4 24.07 -3.35 -1.66
N GLN A 5 24.46 -2.49 -0.74
CA GLN A 5 24.33 -2.70 0.71
C GLN A 5 23.44 -1.59 1.28
N GLN A 6 22.46 -1.97 2.10
CA GLN A 6 21.52 -1.03 2.66
C GLN A 6 21.03 -1.52 4.01
N VAL A 7 20.94 -0.60 4.96
CA VAL A 7 20.29 -0.79 6.25
C VAL A 7 19.18 0.27 6.36
N ASN A 8 18.03 -0.13 6.83
CA ASN A 8 16.92 0.77 7.14
C ASN A 8 16.62 0.67 8.64
N ASP A 9 16.63 1.81 9.32
CA ASP A 9 16.19 1.96 10.70
C ASP A 9 14.87 2.73 10.71
N ASN A 10 13.81 2.09 11.22
CA ASN A 10 12.47 2.65 11.21
C ASN A 10 11.90 2.68 12.62
N LEU A 11 11.43 3.86 13.04
CA LEU A 11 10.73 4.06 14.29
C LEU A 11 9.29 4.51 14.02
N LEU A 12 8.34 3.86 14.67
CA LEU A 12 6.95 4.28 14.73
C LEU A 12 6.56 4.51 16.19
N LEU A 13 6.20 5.73 16.53
CA LEU A 13 5.64 6.10 17.83
C LEU A 13 4.17 6.51 17.63
N VAL A 14 3.26 5.88 18.35
CA VAL A 14 1.82 6.18 18.31
C VAL A 14 1.35 6.51 19.71
N ASN A 15 0.81 7.73 19.88
CA ASN A 15 0.18 8.16 21.12
C ASN A 15 -1.26 8.54 20.82
N GLN A 16 -2.22 8.01 21.59
CA GLN A 16 -3.63 8.24 21.34
C GLN A 16 -4.40 8.39 22.64
N ILE A 17 -5.23 9.43 22.72
CA ILE A 17 -6.20 9.63 23.79
C ILE A 17 -7.57 9.73 23.14
N MET A 18 -8.52 8.93 23.64
CA MET A 18 -9.90 8.93 23.17
C MET A 18 -10.84 8.89 24.37
N THR A 19 -11.94 9.60 24.23
CA THR A 19 -12.97 9.64 25.25
C THR A 19 -14.36 9.64 24.62
N ASN A 20 -15.31 9.06 25.33
CA ASN A 20 -16.71 9.06 24.98
C ASN A 20 -17.54 9.27 26.25
N TRP A 21 -18.33 10.35 26.29
CA TRP A 21 -19.18 10.71 27.43
C TRP A 21 -20.65 10.60 27.01
N GLY A 22 -21.42 9.79 27.71
CA GLY A 22 -22.87 9.82 27.70
C GLY A 22 -23.34 10.99 28.56
N LEU A 23 -23.84 12.06 27.95
CA LEU A 23 -24.39 13.19 28.68
C LEU A 23 -25.83 12.91 29.12
N THR A 24 -26.56 12.19 28.28
CA THR A 24 -27.89 11.65 28.56
C THR A 24 -28.06 10.30 27.91
N ASP A 25 -29.18 9.60 28.13
CA ASP A 25 -29.48 8.32 27.45
C ASP A 25 -29.48 8.44 25.92
N ARG A 26 -29.68 9.65 25.39
CA ARG A 26 -29.74 9.90 23.94
C ARG A 26 -28.58 10.72 23.39
N LEU A 27 -27.86 11.43 24.22
CA LEU A 27 -26.79 12.35 23.79
C LEU A 27 -25.44 11.87 24.29
N SER A 28 -24.51 11.62 23.37
CA SER A 28 -23.11 11.35 23.70
C SER A 28 -22.17 12.26 22.92
N VAL A 29 -21.05 12.59 23.55
CA VAL A 29 -19.98 13.39 22.99
C VAL A 29 -18.73 12.53 22.94
N ASN A 30 -18.03 12.52 21.82
CA ASN A 30 -16.75 11.86 21.67
C ASN A 30 -15.68 12.88 21.30
N ALA A 31 -14.48 12.69 21.84
CA ALA A 31 -13.32 13.47 21.48
C ALA A 31 -12.08 12.55 21.43
N GLY A 32 -11.11 12.92 20.64
CA GLY A 32 -9.87 12.20 20.55
C GLY A 32 -8.76 13.04 19.94
N ALA A 33 -7.55 12.77 20.37
CA ALA A 33 -6.33 13.30 19.81
C ALA A 33 -5.33 12.16 19.64
N SER A 34 -4.61 12.12 18.51
CA SER A 34 -3.48 11.23 18.33
C SER A 34 -2.29 12.00 17.74
N TYR A 35 -1.11 11.70 18.25
CA TYR A 35 0.14 12.16 17.71
C TYR A 35 0.99 10.96 17.33
N ASN A 36 1.29 10.84 16.04
CA ASN A 36 2.07 9.77 15.49
C ASN A 36 3.37 10.36 14.93
N MET A 37 4.49 9.70 15.19
CA MET A 37 5.77 10.03 14.62
C MET A 37 6.33 8.81 13.89
N VAL A 38 6.65 8.99 12.63
CA VAL A 38 7.39 8.01 11.83
C VAL A 38 8.76 8.57 11.53
N ARG A 39 9.79 7.79 11.78
CA ARG A 39 11.15 8.12 11.39
C ARG A 39 11.71 6.99 10.56
N GLY A 40 12.15 7.29 9.34
CA GLY A 40 12.90 6.39 8.47
C GLY A 40 14.32 6.92 8.33
N TYR A 41 15.31 6.07 8.56
CA TYR A 41 16.70 6.43 8.45
C TYR A 41 17.47 5.38 7.64
N GLU A 42 18.16 5.80 6.59
CA GLU A 42 19.15 5.02 5.86
C GLU A 42 20.53 5.56 6.23
N PRO A 43 21.24 4.93 7.17
CA PRO A 43 22.50 5.44 7.68
C PRO A 43 23.64 5.40 6.68
N ASP A 44 23.60 4.45 5.73
CA ASP A 44 24.64 4.27 4.73
C ASP A 44 24.18 3.27 3.66
N ARG A 45 23.59 3.77 2.58
CA ARG A 45 23.29 2.95 1.40
C ARG A 45 24.45 3.04 0.44
N ARG A 46 25.06 1.92 0.13
CA ARG A 46 26.18 1.81 -0.81
C ARG A 46 25.72 1.14 -2.10
N ILE A 47 26.05 1.70 -3.23
CA ILE A 47 25.78 1.15 -4.55
C ILE A 47 27.09 1.20 -5.34
N ASN A 48 27.58 0.04 -5.73
CA ASN A 48 28.78 -0.10 -6.52
C ASN A 48 28.46 -0.84 -7.82
N GLN A 49 28.84 -0.25 -8.94
CA GLN A 49 28.75 -0.89 -10.24
C GLN A 49 30.11 -1.51 -10.60
N ILE A 50 30.06 -2.81 -10.92
CA ILE A 50 31.20 -3.63 -11.15
C ILE A 50 31.10 -4.20 -12.57
N THR A 51 32.17 -4.12 -13.32
CA THR A 51 32.30 -4.75 -14.64
C THR A 51 33.26 -5.94 -14.58
N ARG A 52 32.99 -6.94 -15.41
CA ARG A 52 33.94 -8.02 -15.68
C ARG A 52 34.85 -7.59 -16.84
N ASN A 53 36.14 -7.79 -16.69
CA ASN A 53 37.15 -7.60 -17.72
C ASN A 53 37.94 -8.91 -17.94
N GLU A 54 38.91 -8.92 -18.82
CA GLU A 54 39.71 -10.12 -19.18
C GLU A 54 40.49 -10.69 -17.99
N THR A 55 40.84 -9.85 -17.01
CA THR A 55 41.72 -10.23 -15.88
C THR A 55 40.94 -10.42 -14.57
N GLY A 56 39.59 -10.18 -14.56
CA GLY A 56 38.79 -10.30 -13.36
C GLY A 56 37.64 -9.30 -13.31
N TYR A 57 37.50 -8.61 -12.20
CA TYR A 57 36.42 -7.64 -11.94
C TYR A 57 37.02 -6.29 -11.57
N GLY A 58 36.40 -5.21 -12.02
CA GLY A 58 36.80 -3.85 -11.70
C GLY A 58 35.61 -2.94 -11.48
N LEU A 59 35.82 -1.75 -10.90
CA LEU A 59 34.79 -0.74 -10.77
C LEU A 59 34.50 -0.11 -12.14
N VAL A 60 33.23 0.12 -12.43
CA VAL A 60 32.81 0.93 -13.58
C VAL A 60 33.20 2.38 -13.29
N GLY A 61 33.93 3.02 -14.24
CA GLY A 61 34.37 4.41 -14.10
C GLY A 61 33.21 5.40 -14.18
N GLY A 62 33.46 6.66 -13.83
CA GLY A 62 32.51 7.74 -13.85
C GLY A 62 31.58 7.75 -12.63
N ASN A 63 30.39 8.29 -12.82
CA ASN A 63 29.38 8.50 -11.76
C ASN A 63 28.56 7.24 -11.47
N THR A 64 29.20 6.19 -11.01
CA THR A 64 28.56 4.85 -10.82
C THR A 64 28.73 4.28 -9.42
N GLN A 65 29.49 4.93 -8.57
CA GLN A 65 29.79 4.52 -7.21
C GLN A 65 29.15 5.51 -6.23
N PHE A 66 28.14 5.07 -5.48
CA PHE A 66 27.37 5.98 -4.64
C PHE A 66 27.34 5.54 -3.18
N ARG A 67 27.39 6.54 -2.31
CA ARG A 67 27.15 6.39 -0.88
C ARG A 67 26.09 7.39 -0.45
N THR A 68 24.96 6.91 0.06
CA THR A 68 23.78 7.73 0.31
C THR A 68 23.36 7.63 1.77
N PHE A 69 23.09 8.77 2.37
CA PHE A 69 22.56 8.93 3.73
C PHE A 69 21.23 9.63 3.62
N SER A 70 20.15 9.03 4.14
CA SER A 70 18.85 9.67 4.07
C SER A 70 18.08 9.58 5.38
N SER A 71 17.27 10.57 5.63
CA SER A 71 16.37 10.65 6.79
C SER A 71 15.01 11.20 6.36
N LEU A 72 13.95 10.54 6.82
CA LEU A 72 12.57 11.00 6.73
C LEU A 72 12.02 11.11 8.15
N THR A 73 11.37 12.22 8.49
CA THR A 73 10.59 12.34 9.71
C THR A 73 9.20 12.83 9.35
N GLU A 74 8.18 12.04 9.66
CA GLU A 74 6.79 12.42 9.53
C GLU A 74 6.18 12.61 10.92
N ASN A 75 5.54 13.75 11.15
CA ASN A 75 4.74 14.05 12.32
C ASN A 75 3.30 14.21 11.89
N ASP A 76 2.37 13.44 12.48
CA ASP A 76 0.96 13.40 12.13
C ASP A 76 0.10 13.61 13.37
N LEU A 77 -0.47 14.81 13.50
CA LEU A 77 -1.43 15.17 14.54
C LEU A 77 -2.85 15.00 14.01
N ASN A 78 -3.65 14.15 14.66
CA ASN A 78 -5.06 13.98 14.35
C ASN A 78 -5.91 14.43 15.54
N LEU A 79 -6.92 15.24 15.27
CA LEU A 79 -7.91 15.73 16.22
C LEU A 79 -9.30 15.31 15.75
N ARG A 80 -10.16 14.93 16.68
CA ARG A 80 -11.56 14.66 16.40
C ARG A 80 -12.45 15.09 17.55
N ALA A 81 -13.62 15.62 17.21
CA ALA A 81 -14.67 15.90 18.16
C ALA A 81 -16.03 15.62 17.48
N GLY A 82 -16.94 15.04 18.19
CA GLY A 82 -18.24 14.71 17.62
C GLY A 82 -19.34 14.57 18.67
N VAL A 83 -20.54 14.75 18.19
CA VAL A 83 -21.77 14.59 18.96
C VAL A 83 -22.62 13.53 18.28
N VAL A 84 -23.17 12.61 19.04
CA VAL A 84 -24.10 11.58 18.58
C VAL A 84 -25.42 11.75 19.35
N TYR A 85 -26.50 11.93 18.60
CA TYR A 85 -27.86 12.00 19.14
C TYR A 85 -28.65 10.79 18.67
N ARG A 86 -29.11 9.94 19.60
CA ARG A 86 -29.97 8.80 19.33
C ARG A 86 -31.42 9.29 19.14
N LEU A 87 -32.00 8.98 17.97
CA LEU A 87 -33.37 9.38 17.65
C LEU A 87 -34.36 8.46 18.34
N LYS A 88 -34.13 7.16 18.25
CA LYS A 88 -34.97 6.11 18.85
C LYS A 88 -34.14 4.84 19.01
N ASP A 89 -34.59 3.94 19.86
CA ASP A 89 -34.05 2.59 19.95
C ASP A 89 -34.81 1.70 18.97
N ASP A 90 -34.09 1.21 17.95
CA ASP A 90 -34.64 0.38 16.88
C ASP A 90 -34.32 -1.09 17.12
N TRP A 91 -34.84 -1.98 16.25
CA TRP A 91 -34.74 -3.43 16.44
C TRP A 91 -33.29 -3.95 16.36
N GLU A 92 -32.42 -3.33 15.56
CA GLU A 92 -31.04 -3.80 15.34
C GLU A 92 -30.04 -2.69 15.18
N GLU A 93 -30.43 -1.62 14.51
CA GLU A 93 -29.61 -0.43 14.29
C GLU A 93 -30.17 0.71 15.12
N ILE A 94 -29.31 1.43 15.78
CA ILE A 94 -29.73 2.62 16.51
C ILE A 94 -29.83 3.77 15.52
N SER A 95 -31.08 4.27 15.31
CA SER A 95 -31.29 5.48 14.51
C SER A 95 -30.66 6.67 15.21
N ARG A 96 -29.74 7.35 14.52
CA ARG A 96 -28.92 8.40 15.13
C ARG A 96 -28.51 9.47 14.14
N LEU A 97 -28.25 10.65 14.67
CA LEU A 97 -27.56 11.74 13.99
C LEU A 97 -26.17 11.88 14.58
N ARG A 98 -25.19 12.15 13.72
CA ARG A 98 -23.83 12.46 14.10
C ARG A 98 -23.40 13.76 13.45
N PHE A 99 -22.74 14.60 14.21
CA PHE A 99 -22.08 15.80 13.74
C PHE A 99 -20.69 15.84 14.32
N GLY A 100 -19.72 16.27 13.55
CA GLY A 100 -18.37 16.33 14.09
C GLY A 100 -17.39 17.08 13.22
N TYR A 101 -16.21 17.20 13.82
CA TYR A 101 -15.04 17.80 13.23
C TYR A 101 -13.88 16.81 13.29
N THR A 102 -13.05 16.79 12.24
CA THR A 102 -11.74 16.14 12.25
C THR A 102 -10.69 17.09 11.68
N GLY A 103 -9.56 17.20 12.36
CA GLY A 103 -8.38 17.93 11.89
C GLY A 103 -7.21 16.98 11.73
N ARG A 104 -6.48 17.06 10.63
CA ARG A 104 -5.25 16.29 10.41
C ARG A 104 -4.15 17.23 9.93
N ILE A 105 -3.04 17.27 10.66
CA ILE A 105 -1.88 18.09 10.38
C ILE A 105 -0.68 17.17 10.26
N ILE A 106 -0.12 17.09 9.04
CA ILE A 106 1.04 16.26 8.73
C ILE A 106 2.19 17.16 8.31
N ASN A 107 3.37 16.86 8.80
CA ASN A 107 4.63 17.47 8.38
C ASN A 107 5.67 16.40 8.09
N ASP A 108 6.07 16.29 6.83
CA ASP A 108 7.09 15.36 6.34
C ASP A 108 8.34 16.16 6.04
N ASP A 109 9.44 15.88 6.73
CA ASP A 109 10.76 16.44 6.49
C ASP A 109 11.68 15.34 5.97
N PHE A 110 12.21 15.51 4.77
CA PHE A 110 13.14 14.59 4.13
C PHE A 110 14.44 15.28 3.77
N LYS A 111 15.54 14.58 4.02
CA LYS A 111 16.88 14.97 3.58
C LYS A 111 17.64 13.74 3.10
N GLN A 112 18.27 13.86 1.95
CA GLN A 112 19.20 12.89 1.40
C GLN A 112 20.51 13.59 1.06
N THR A 113 21.64 13.00 1.47
CA THR A 113 22.96 13.40 1.00
C THR A 113 23.55 12.20 0.26
N GLU A 114 23.87 12.38 -0.99
CA GLU A 114 24.52 11.37 -1.80
C GLU A 114 25.92 11.83 -2.17
N TYR A 115 26.89 10.99 -1.86
CA TYR A 115 28.27 11.14 -2.29
C TYR A 115 28.48 10.24 -3.49
N ASN A 116 28.97 10.83 -4.57
CA ASN A 116 29.44 10.10 -5.74
C ASN A 116 30.97 9.94 -5.61
N MET A 117 31.43 8.73 -5.56
CA MET A 117 32.84 8.40 -5.44
C MET A 117 33.40 8.21 -6.87
N ILE A 118 34.00 9.25 -7.43
CA ILE A 118 34.55 9.26 -8.78
C ILE A 118 35.89 8.51 -8.73
N THR A 119 35.90 7.33 -9.30
CA THR A 119 37.10 6.47 -9.37
C THR A 119 38.10 7.02 -10.36
N LEU A 120 39.32 7.32 -9.93
CA LEU A 120 40.44 7.75 -10.75
C LEU A 120 41.28 6.52 -11.23
N ASN A 121 41.72 5.70 -10.26
CA ASN A 121 42.48 4.48 -10.50
C ASN A 121 41.76 3.33 -9.77
N GLY A 122 40.91 2.58 -10.49
CA GLY A 122 40.08 1.54 -9.90
C GLY A 122 40.87 0.29 -9.51
N PRO A 123 40.42 -0.41 -8.44
CA PRO A 123 40.96 -1.68 -8.06
C PRO A 123 40.58 -2.79 -9.07
N SER A 124 41.37 -3.82 -9.15
CA SER A 124 41.07 -5.06 -9.87
C SER A 124 40.95 -6.21 -8.86
N PHE A 125 39.95 -7.07 -9.04
CA PHE A 125 39.66 -8.21 -8.18
C PHE A 125 39.61 -9.47 -9.01
N THR A 126 40.10 -10.58 -8.48
CA THR A 126 40.12 -11.88 -9.19
C THR A 126 38.76 -12.59 -9.08
N SER A 127 38.03 -12.37 -7.98
CA SER A 127 36.67 -12.90 -7.80
C SER A 127 35.73 -11.85 -7.23
N VAL A 128 34.41 -12.11 -7.32
CA VAL A 128 33.37 -11.25 -6.77
C VAL A 128 33.40 -11.22 -5.23
N ASP A 129 33.82 -12.34 -4.62
CA ASP A 129 33.86 -12.48 -3.15
C ASP A 129 35.01 -11.69 -2.52
N GLU A 130 36.01 -11.31 -3.32
CA GLU A 130 37.17 -10.51 -2.88
C GLU A 130 36.89 -8.99 -2.95
N ILE A 131 35.71 -8.56 -3.44
CA ILE A 131 35.41 -7.15 -3.63
C ILE A 131 35.17 -6.50 -2.24
N SER A 132 36.26 -6.00 -1.67
CA SER A 132 36.22 -5.13 -0.48
C SER A 132 36.62 -3.71 -0.89
N LEU A 133 35.71 -2.76 -0.66
CA LEU A 133 35.91 -1.37 -1.07
C LEU A 133 36.22 -0.43 0.09
N ASP A 134 36.21 -0.94 1.32
CA ASP A 134 36.41 -0.10 2.52
C ASP A 134 37.80 0.50 2.60
N ASP A 135 38.84 -0.30 2.25
CA ASP A 135 40.20 0.21 2.17
C ASP A 135 40.42 1.11 0.96
N PHE A 136 39.86 0.75 -0.20
CA PHE A 136 39.96 1.55 -1.42
C PHE A 136 39.37 2.96 -1.24
N TYR A 137 38.24 3.09 -0.57
CA TYR A 137 37.58 4.38 -0.29
C TYR A 137 37.97 4.98 1.09
N SER A 138 39.16 4.63 1.59
CA SER A 138 39.69 5.21 2.80
C SER A 138 40.26 6.62 2.60
N ALA A 139 40.41 7.37 3.66
CA ALA A 139 40.99 8.73 3.61
C ALA A 139 42.40 8.75 3.04
N ALA A 140 43.16 7.66 3.20
CA ALA A 140 44.53 7.52 2.70
C ALA A 140 44.62 7.57 1.17
N HIS A 141 43.54 7.20 0.46
CA HIS A 141 43.49 7.13 -1.00
C HIS A 141 42.69 8.27 -1.64
N PHE A 142 42.25 9.23 -0.83
CA PHE A 142 41.53 10.38 -1.34
C PHE A 142 42.42 11.26 -2.22
N ASN A 143 41.92 11.72 -3.38
CA ASN A 143 42.60 12.45 -4.45
C ASN A 143 43.68 11.65 -5.23
N ASP A 144 44.02 10.44 -4.80
CA ASP A 144 44.89 9.55 -5.53
C ASP A 144 44.10 8.49 -6.32
N ARG A 145 43.23 7.76 -5.63
CA ARG A 145 42.43 6.68 -6.23
C ARG A 145 40.99 7.08 -6.52
N PHE A 146 40.46 8.05 -5.76
CA PHE A 146 39.10 8.56 -5.96
C PHE A 146 38.95 10.01 -5.48
N THR A 147 37.93 10.67 -6.02
CA THR A 147 37.44 11.96 -5.55
C THR A 147 35.97 11.88 -5.16
N LEU A 148 35.49 12.88 -4.45
CA LEU A 148 34.10 12.97 -4.02
C LEU A 148 33.41 14.17 -4.67
N ASP A 149 32.21 13.91 -5.16
CA ASP A 149 31.21 14.90 -5.45
C ASP A 149 29.97 14.62 -4.61
N ASN A 150 29.24 15.62 -4.19
CA ASN A 150 28.05 15.42 -3.37
C ASN A 150 26.85 16.21 -3.87
N ALA A 151 25.68 15.65 -3.60
CA ALA A 151 24.41 16.31 -3.85
C ALA A 151 23.52 16.18 -2.60
N VAL A 152 22.80 17.24 -2.28
CA VAL A 152 21.87 17.28 -1.16
C VAL A 152 20.47 17.56 -1.66
N ASP A 153 19.59 16.56 -1.50
CA ASP A 153 18.18 16.69 -1.83
C ASP A 153 17.36 16.86 -0.54
N LYS A 154 16.48 17.83 -0.53
CA LYS A 154 15.57 18.12 0.59
C LYS A 154 14.18 18.39 0.10
N TYR A 155 13.19 17.91 0.85
CA TYR A 155 11.83 18.39 0.72
C TYR A 155 11.11 18.43 2.06
N THR A 156 10.13 19.32 2.16
CA THR A 156 9.16 19.37 3.25
C THR A 156 7.76 19.31 2.65
N VAL A 157 6.91 18.40 3.12
CA VAL A 157 5.51 18.35 2.74
C VAL A 157 4.64 18.61 3.95
N LYS A 158 3.84 19.68 3.90
CA LYS A 158 2.85 20.02 4.93
C LYS A 158 1.45 19.77 4.39
N LYS A 159 0.64 19.00 5.13
CA LYS A 159 -0.75 18.73 4.79
C LYS A 159 -1.64 19.12 5.96
N ASN A 160 -2.51 20.11 5.75
CA ASN A 160 -3.52 20.52 6.70
C ASN A 160 -4.89 20.16 6.12
N ILE A 161 -5.63 19.31 6.81
CA ILE A 161 -6.96 18.86 6.38
C ILE A 161 -7.92 19.13 7.54
N HIS A 162 -8.86 20.04 7.33
CA HIS A 162 -9.91 20.37 8.28
C HIS A 162 -11.24 19.92 7.71
N SER A 163 -11.97 19.13 8.48
CA SER A 163 -13.19 18.49 8.03
C SER A 163 -14.33 18.73 9.01
N VAL A 164 -15.50 19.00 8.48
CA VAL A 164 -16.76 18.92 9.22
C VAL A 164 -17.67 17.90 8.55
N TYR A 165 -18.44 17.16 9.34
CA TYR A 165 -19.32 16.14 8.81
C TYR A 165 -20.65 16.08 9.54
N ALA A 166 -21.66 15.65 8.80
CA ALA A 166 -22.98 15.28 9.31
C ALA A 166 -23.33 13.90 8.76
N GLU A 167 -23.88 13.05 9.59
CA GLU A 167 -24.32 11.70 9.25
C GLU A 167 -25.68 11.43 9.91
N ALA A 168 -26.59 10.81 9.16
CA ALA A 168 -27.88 10.35 9.64
C ALA A 168 -28.02 8.86 9.32
N VAL A 169 -28.12 8.04 10.35
CA VAL A 169 -28.52 6.63 10.24
C VAL A 169 -29.95 6.51 10.67
N TYR A 170 -30.79 5.93 9.84
CA TYR A 170 -32.18 5.75 10.16
C TYR A 170 -32.69 4.37 9.73
N GLN A 171 -33.26 3.65 10.66
CA GLN A 171 -33.94 2.39 10.42
C GLN A 171 -35.45 2.65 10.26
N PHE A 172 -35.92 2.60 9.01
CA PHE A 172 -37.33 2.84 8.67
C PHE A 172 -38.21 1.68 9.09
N THR A 173 -37.75 0.47 8.87
CA THR A 173 -38.41 -0.80 9.20
C THR A 173 -37.39 -1.84 9.63
N ARG A 174 -37.83 -3.05 10.00
CA ARG A 174 -36.91 -4.18 10.21
C ARG A 174 -36.08 -4.53 8.98
N HIS A 175 -36.56 -4.14 7.79
CA HIS A 175 -35.92 -4.46 6.50
C HIS A 175 -35.00 -3.37 5.99
N TRP A 176 -35.32 -2.09 6.26
CA TRP A 176 -34.62 -0.95 5.65
C TRP A 176 -33.82 -0.15 6.66
N VAL A 177 -32.52 -0.02 6.37
CA VAL A 177 -31.63 0.92 7.04
C VAL A 177 -30.98 1.80 5.98
N ILE A 178 -31.00 3.11 6.19
CA ILE A 178 -30.36 4.11 5.34
C ILE A 178 -29.37 4.90 6.19
N ASN A 179 -28.16 5.07 5.64
CA ASN A 179 -27.13 5.95 6.19
C ASN A 179 -26.79 7.00 5.13
N LEU A 180 -27.06 8.26 5.46
CA LEU A 180 -26.69 9.44 4.66
C LEU A 180 -25.56 10.17 5.36
N GLY A 181 -24.50 10.47 4.63
CA GLY A 181 -23.37 11.23 5.12
C GLY A 181 -23.01 12.37 4.18
N LEU A 182 -22.61 13.48 4.76
CA LEU A 182 -21.99 14.59 4.05
C LEU A 182 -20.77 15.04 4.84
N LYS A 183 -19.61 15.06 4.19
CA LYS A 183 -18.36 15.57 4.75
C LYS A 183 -17.85 16.70 3.88
N TYR A 184 -17.40 17.77 4.49
CA TYR A 184 -16.71 18.86 3.83
C TYR A 184 -15.28 18.90 4.32
N ASP A 185 -14.32 18.81 3.38
CA ASP A 185 -12.90 18.88 3.67
C ASP A 185 -12.31 20.15 3.05
N ASN A 186 -11.62 20.95 3.88
CA ASN A 186 -10.69 21.98 3.42
C ASN A 186 -9.28 21.42 3.47
N VAL A 187 -8.62 21.36 2.33
CA VAL A 187 -7.29 20.77 2.13
C VAL A 187 -6.31 21.84 1.71
N ASP A 188 -5.23 21.99 2.47
CA ASP A 188 -4.05 22.79 2.10
C ASP A 188 -2.80 21.88 2.20
N MET A 189 -2.23 21.52 1.07
CA MET A 189 -1.01 20.74 0.96
C MET A 189 0.07 21.57 0.27
N THR A 190 1.18 21.78 0.96
CA THR A 190 2.34 22.52 0.46
C THR A 190 3.53 21.57 0.36
N VAL A 191 4.21 21.61 -0.77
CA VAL A 191 5.48 20.92 -1.04
C VAL A 191 6.55 21.97 -1.28
N ASP A 192 7.58 21.99 -0.47
CA ASP A 192 8.77 22.84 -0.62
C ASP A 192 9.97 21.94 -0.87
N TYR A 193 10.73 22.16 -1.93
CA TYR A 193 11.82 21.29 -2.31
C TYR A 193 13.04 22.05 -2.80
N ASN A 194 14.21 21.51 -2.53
CA ASN A 194 15.51 21.92 -3.03
C ASN A 194 16.33 20.67 -3.35
N VAL A 195 16.46 20.37 -4.64
CA VAL A 195 17.05 19.15 -5.16
C VAL A 195 18.25 19.50 -6.02
N ASP A 196 19.45 19.14 -5.53
CA ASP A 196 20.70 19.38 -6.26
C ASP A 196 20.80 18.51 -7.50
N LYS A 197 20.37 17.24 -7.40
CA LYS A 197 20.27 16.34 -8.54
C LYS A 197 19.08 16.69 -9.44
N GLY A 198 19.35 17.44 -10.47
CA GLY A 198 18.35 17.94 -11.40
C GLY A 198 18.17 19.45 -11.29
N ASN A 199 18.93 20.12 -10.39
CA ASN A 199 18.96 21.57 -10.21
C ASN A 199 17.54 22.15 -10.12
N SER A 200 16.70 21.57 -9.26
CA SER A 200 15.30 21.93 -9.13
C SER A 200 15.01 22.44 -7.72
N LYS A 201 14.54 23.68 -7.64
CA LYS A 201 14.08 24.30 -6.41
C LYS A 201 12.73 24.94 -6.65
N GLY A 202 11.81 24.70 -5.72
CA GLY A 202 10.48 25.27 -5.88
C GLY A 202 9.56 25.00 -4.71
N LYS A 203 8.37 25.56 -4.85
CA LYS A 203 7.27 25.38 -3.92
C LYS A 203 5.99 25.18 -4.71
N ASN A 204 5.24 24.13 -4.40
CA ASN A 204 3.93 23.89 -4.95
C ASN A 204 2.88 23.85 -3.84
N ASN A 205 1.66 24.28 -4.16
CA ASN A 205 0.57 24.33 -3.21
C ASN A 205 -0.72 23.79 -3.83
N ILE A 206 -1.31 22.79 -3.19
CA ILE A 206 -2.62 22.23 -3.54
C ILE A 206 -3.62 22.72 -2.51
N ARG A 207 -4.51 23.65 -2.91
CA ARG A 207 -5.62 24.13 -2.09
C ARG A 207 -6.93 23.71 -2.72
N LYS A 208 -7.70 22.88 -2.03
CA LYS A 208 -8.99 22.39 -2.52
C LYS A 208 -10.00 22.22 -1.41
N ASN A 209 -11.24 22.45 -1.77
CA ASN A 209 -12.40 22.17 -0.94
C ASN A 209 -13.18 21.01 -1.56
N TYR A 210 -13.53 20.02 -0.74
CA TYR A 210 -14.23 18.84 -1.19
C TYR A 210 -15.57 18.70 -0.48
N PHE A 211 -16.64 18.50 -1.26
CA PHE A 211 -17.92 18.01 -0.77
C PHE A 211 -17.99 16.51 -1.06
N LEU A 212 -18.15 15.72 -0.02
CA LEU A 212 -18.02 14.27 -0.03
C LEU A 212 -19.33 13.63 0.47
N PRO A 213 -20.35 13.54 -0.40
CA PRO A 213 -21.59 12.86 -0.06
C PRO A 213 -21.37 11.35 -0.01
N SER A 214 -22.12 10.68 0.86
CA SER A 214 -22.20 9.23 0.93
C SER A 214 -23.64 8.77 1.21
N LEU A 215 -24.02 7.67 0.57
CA LEU A 215 -25.27 6.96 0.82
C LEU A 215 -24.95 5.48 0.99
N ASN A 216 -25.39 4.89 2.10
CA ASN A 216 -25.40 3.45 2.28
C ASN A 216 -26.81 3.00 2.60
N MET A 217 -27.30 2.02 1.87
CA MET A 217 -28.60 1.41 2.05
C MET A 217 -28.45 -0.07 2.31
N ARG A 218 -29.15 -0.59 3.30
CA ARG A 218 -29.28 -2.02 3.54
C ARG A 218 -30.75 -2.40 3.48
N TYR A 219 -31.04 -3.38 2.62
CA TYR A 219 -32.35 -4.00 2.55
C TYR A 219 -32.23 -5.48 2.93
N ARG A 220 -32.89 -5.85 4.00
CA ARG A 220 -32.98 -7.23 4.46
C ARG A 220 -34.19 -7.89 3.79
N LEU A 221 -33.94 -8.81 2.85
CA LEU A 221 -34.99 -9.58 2.20
C LEU A 221 -35.64 -10.56 3.20
N ASN A 222 -34.82 -11.20 4.04
CA ASN A 222 -35.21 -12.08 5.14
C ASN A 222 -34.04 -12.21 6.12
N ASP A 223 -34.16 -13.07 7.15
CA ASP A 223 -33.14 -13.23 8.20
C ASP A 223 -31.80 -13.76 7.67
N LYS A 224 -31.75 -14.33 6.47
CA LYS A 224 -30.56 -14.89 5.85
C LYS A 224 -30.01 -14.08 4.69
N ASN A 225 -30.80 -13.21 4.11
CA ASN A 225 -30.46 -12.47 2.90
C ASN A 225 -30.53 -10.96 3.09
N ALA A 226 -29.49 -10.25 2.69
CA ALA A 226 -29.46 -8.81 2.65
C ALA A 226 -28.84 -8.27 1.36
N LEU A 227 -29.40 -7.17 0.85
CA LEU A 227 -28.81 -6.36 -0.21
C LEU A 227 -28.25 -5.07 0.40
N ARG A 228 -27.11 -4.63 -0.12
CA ARG A 228 -26.49 -3.35 0.28
C ARG A 228 -26.13 -2.56 -0.96
N LEU A 229 -26.43 -1.27 -0.94
CA LEU A 229 -26.00 -0.30 -1.94
C LEU A 229 -25.13 0.76 -1.25
N GLY A 230 -23.94 1.00 -1.80
CA GLY A 230 -23.05 2.07 -1.38
C GLY A 230 -22.81 3.04 -2.52
N LEU A 231 -22.98 4.33 -2.27
CA LEU A 231 -22.60 5.41 -3.20
C LEU A 231 -21.72 6.39 -2.44
N SER A 232 -20.58 6.79 -2.99
CA SER A 232 -19.75 7.79 -2.34
C SER A 232 -18.88 8.56 -3.32
N LYS A 233 -18.58 9.81 -2.94
CA LYS A 233 -17.48 10.59 -3.52
C LYS A 233 -16.35 10.66 -2.51
N THR A 234 -15.11 10.42 -2.98
CA THR A 234 -13.87 10.55 -2.20
C THR A 234 -12.81 11.23 -3.04
N TYR A 235 -11.65 11.52 -2.48
CA TYR A 235 -10.50 12.04 -3.22
C TYR A 235 -9.21 11.34 -2.78
N THR A 236 -8.17 11.46 -3.62
CA THR A 236 -6.82 10.96 -3.32
C THR A 236 -5.83 12.10 -3.52
N LEU A 237 -5.05 12.44 -2.48
CA LEU A 237 -3.93 13.37 -2.59
C LEU A 237 -2.68 12.61 -3.06
N PRO A 238 -1.79 13.26 -3.82
CA PRO A 238 -0.49 12.68 -4.12
C PRO A 238 0.27 12.34 -2.83
N GLN A 239 1.03 11.25 -2.86
CA GLN A 239 1.93 10.91 -1.77
C GLN A 239 3.12 11.86 -1.76
N SER A 240 3.76 12.04 -0.59
CA SER A 240 4.90 12.95 -0.46
C SER A 240 6.06 12.59 -1.38
N LYS A 241 6.30 11.28 -1.59
CA LYS A 241 7.30 10.77 -2.53
C LYS A 241 6.93 11.04 -3.99
N GLU A 242 5.65 10.95 -4.34
CA GLU A 242 5.17 11.15 -5.72
C GLU A 242 5.28 12.61 -6.15
N ILE A 243 4.99 13.54 -5.23
CA ILE A 243 4.95 14.96 -5.54
C ILE A 243 6.28 15.68 -5.32
N SER A 244 7.25 15.05 -4.65
CA SER A 244 8.57 15.65 -4.37
C SER A 244 9.59 15.23 -5.42
N PRO A 245 10.18 16.17 -6.19
CA PRO A 245 10.98 15.86 -7.39
C PRO A 245 12.42 15.38 -7.08
N TYR A 246 12.65 14.78 -5.91
CA TYR A 246 13.96 14.19 -5.60
C TYR A 246 14.14 12.85 -6.32
N ARG A 247 15.40 12.49 -6.55
CA ARG A 247 15.76 11.24 -7.22
C ARG A 247 16.07 10.15 -6.21
N TYR A 248 15.38 9.03 -6.35
CA TYR A 248 15.64 7.81 -5.58
C TYR A 248 16.19 6.72 -6.49
N VAL A 249 17.34 6.16 -6.10
CA VAL A 249 17.97 5.04 -6.83
C VAL A 249 17.47 3.74 -6.20
N GLY A 250 16.53 3.09 -6.86
CA GLY A 250 16.02 1.77 -6.51
C GLY A 250 16.98 0.64 -6.93
N VAL A 251 16.57 -0.61 -6.73
CA VAL A 251 17.34 -1.78 -7.18
C VAL A 251 17.26 -1.91 -8.70
N ASN A 252 16.07 -1.85 -9.27
CA ASN A 252 15.83 -2.05 -10.69
C ASN A 252 15.71 -0.73 -11.45
N PHE A 253 15.11 0.28 -10.83
CA PHE A 253 14.81 1.56 -11.47
C PHE A 253 15.20 2.74 -10.59
N LYS A 254 15.57 3.82 -11.23
CA LYS A 254 15.61 5.14 -10.60
C LYS A 254 14.22 5.75 -10.67
N SER A 255 13.80 6.51 -9.67
CA SER A 255 12.50 7.19 -9.66
C SER A 255 12.66 8.66 -9.26
N GLN A 256 11.77 9.50 -9.78
CA GLN A 256 11.71 10.93 -9.46
C GLN A 256 10.26 11.35 -9.34
N GLY A 257 9.92 12.08 -8.25
CA GLY A 257 8.59 12.62 -8.08
C GLY A 257 8.31 13.79 -9.04
N ASN A 258 7.01 14.16 -9.15
CA ASN A 258 6.53 15.23 -10.00
C ASN A 258 5.74 16.26 -9.18
N ALA A 259 6.29 17.46 -9.04
CA ALA A 259 5.68 18.55 -8.26
C ALA A 259 4.36 19.08 -8.86
N ASN A 260 4.02 18.73 -10.09
CA ASN A 260 2.83 19.23 -10.81
C ASN A 260 1.60 18.32 -10.66
N LEU A 261 1.69 17.24 -9.88
CA LEU A 261 0.59 16.30 -9.66
C LEU A 261 -0.64 17.00 -9.09
N LYS A 262 -1.80 16.61 -9.62
CA LYS A 262 -3.12 17.05 -9.16
C LYS A 262 -3.79 15.93 -8.36
N PRO A 263 -4.56 16.24 -7.32
CA PRO A 263 -5.39 15.25 -6.63
C PRO A 263 -6.41 14.58 -7.56
N SER A 264 -6.73 13.33 -7.27
CA SER A 264 -7.78 12.61 -7.96
C SER A 264 -9.13 12.74 -7.25
N ASP A 265 -10.24 12.86 -8.00
CA ASP A 265 -11.60 12.71 -7.49
C ASP A 265 -12.13 11.32 -7.80
N ASN A 266 -12.67 10.60 -6.81
CA ASN A 266 -13.15 9.24 -6.96
C ASN A 266 -14.67 9.18 -6.71
N TYR A 267 -15.41 8.54 -7.61
CA TYR A 267 -16.85 8.26 -7.50
C TYR A 267 -17.03 6.76 -7.44
N ASN A 268 -17.69 6.27 -6.39
CA ASN A 268 -17.79 4.85 -6.09
C ASN A 268 -19.25 4.42 -6.04
N ILE A 269 -19.54 3.25 -6.60
CA ILE A 269 -20.83 2.55 -6.56
C ILE A 269 -20.54 1.10 -6.22
N ASP A 270 -21.17 0.59 -5.16
CA ASP A 270 -21.03 -0.78 -4.70
C ASP A 270 -22.42 -1.40 -4.52
N LEU A 271 -22.65 -2.58 -5.06
CA LEU A 271 -23.85 -3.37 -4.86
C LEU A 271 -23.45 -4.75 -4.33
N LYS A 272 -23.92 -5.08 -3.13
CA LYS A 272 -23.55 -6.32 -2.43
C LYS A 272 -24.78 -7.12 -2.05
N TRP A 273 -24.75 -8.42 -2.31
CA TRP A 273 -25.68 -9.39 -1.80
C TRP A 273 -24.99 -10.32 -0.80
N ASP A 274 -25.55 -10.43 0.40
CA ASP A 274 -25.10 -11.32 1.46
C ASP A 274 -26.14 -12.42 1.69
N PHE A 275 -25.72 -13.67 1.69
CA PHE A 275 -26.50 -14.82 2.10
C PHE A 275 -25.80 -15.57 3.23
N ASN A 276 -26.43 -15.61 4.39
CA ASN A 276 -25.95 -16.27 5.60
C ASN A 276 -26.83 -17.50 5.90
N PRO A 277 -26.52 -18.68 5.35
CA PRO A 277 -27.30 -19.92 5.60
C PRO A 277 -27.39 -20.23 7.09
N THR A 278 -26.28 -20.02 7.80
CA THR A 278 -26.14 -20.15 9.25
C THR A 278 -25.32 -18.98 9.80
N SER A 279 -25.19 -18.86 11.12
CA SER A 279 -24.36 -17.84 11.78
C SER A 279 -22.86 -17.92 11.47
N THR A 280 -22.40 -19.03 10.90
CA THR A 280 -20.98 -19.31 10.61
C THR A 280 -20.68 -19.49 9.13
N GLU A 281 -21.69 -19.44 8.28
CA GLU A 281 -21.55 -19.62 6.83
C GLU A 281 -21.99 -18.34 6.10
N LEU A 282 -21.31 -18.01 5.03
CA LEU A 282 -21.55 -16.81 4.24
C LEU A 282 -21.34 -17.13 2.76
N ILE A 283 -22.22 -16.62 1.92
CA ILE A 283 -21.98 -16.40 0.49
C ILE A 283 -22.23 -14.92 0.25
N SER A 284 -21.26 -14.21 -0.29
CA SER A 284 -21.38 -12.79 -0.60
C SER A 284 -20.88 -12.51 -2.00
N VAL A 285 -21.66 -11.73 -2.75
CA VAL A 285 -21.28 -11.23 -4.08
C VAL A 285 -21.35 -9.73 -4.06
N THR A 286 -20.27 -9.07 -4.46
CA THR A 286 -20.21 -7.62 -4.60
C THR A 286 -19.89 -7.27 -6.05
N ALA A 287 -20.67 -6.41 -6.67
CA ALA A 287 -20.33 -5.72 -7.90
C ALA A 287 -19.97 -4.28 -7.57
N PHE A 288 -18.88 -3.77 -8.15
CA PHE A 288 -18.48 -2.39 -7.92
C PHE A 288 -18.08 -1.68 -9.20
N TYR A 289 -18.27 -0.36 -9.18
CA TYR A 289 -17.85 0.56 -10.23
C TYR A 289 -17.21 1.78 -9.58
N LYS A 290 -16.04 2.17 -10.07
CA LYS A 290 -15.34 3.36 -9.64
C LYS A 290 -14.90 4.17 -10.85
N MET A 291 -15.17 5.47 -10.82
CA MET A 291 -14.64 6.44 -11.76
C MET A 291 -13.63 7.33 -11.04
N ILE A 292 -12.42 7.43 -11.57
CA ILE A 292 -11.32 8.21 -11.01
C ILE A 292 -11.00 9.32 -12.00
N LYS A 293 -11.18 10.57 -11.62
CA LYS A 293 -10.70 11.72 -12.39
C LYS A 293 -9.26 12.05 -12.02
N ASN A 294 -8.45 12.40 -13.00
CA ASN A 294 -7.02 12.67 -12.87
C ASN A 294 -6.28 11.53 -12.14
N PRO A 295 -6.37 10.26 -12.59
CA PRO A 295 -5.67 9.16 -11.95
C PRO A 295 -4.16 9.40 -11.98
N ILE A 296 -3.50 9.19 -10.84
CA ILE A 296 -2.04 9.23 -10.73
C ILE A 296 -1.51 7.83 -10.99
N SER A 297 -0.54 7.70 -11.89
CA SER A 297 0.16 6.43 -12.15
C SER A 297 1.63 6.69 -12.36
N ARG A 298 2.42 5.66 -12.16
CA ARG A 298 3.84 5.63 -12.45
C ARG A 298 4.04 5.46 -13.96
N ILE A 299 4.91 6.26 -14.52
CA ILE A 299 5.29 6.21 -15.92
C ILE A 299 6.81 6.03 -16.06
N GLU A 300 7.26 5.50 -17.17
CA GLU A 300 8.66 5.54 -17.55
C GLU A 300 8.92 6.82 -18.34
N THR A 301 9.84 7.67 -17.86
CA THR A 301 10.20 8.90 -18.60
C THR A 301 11.12 8.55 -19.75
N PRO A 302 10.89 9.13 -20.94
CA PRO A 302 11.78 8.97 -22.09
C PRO A 302 13.12 9.65 -21.83
N SER A 303 14.06 8.90 -21.30
CA SER A 303 15.41 9.38 -21.02
C SER A 303 16.41 8.25 -21.17
N ALA A 304 17.64 8.57 -21.58
CA ALA A 304 18.73 7.60 -21.69
C ALA A 304 19.04 6.87 -20.37
N GLY A 305 18.54 7.37 -19.24
CA GLY A 305 18.77 6.79 -17.92
C GLY A 305 17.62 5.92 -17.38
N GLY A 306 16.49 5.79 -18.09
CA GLY A 306 15.34 4.97 -17.66
C GLY A 306 14.80 5.36 -16.29
N PHE A 307 14.28 6.57 -16.15
CA PHE A 307 13.66 7.02 -14.88
C PHE A 307 12.18 6.71 -14.86
N LEU A 308 11.68 6.31 -13.70
CA LEU A 308 10.26 6.29 -13.41
C LEU A 308 9.84 7.63 -12.81
N SER A 309 8.70 8.17 -13.24
CA SER A 309 8.07 9.35 -12.66
C SER A 309 6.60 9.08 -12.38
N TYR A 310 5.87 10.10 -11.99
CA TYR A 310 4.44 10.03 -11.68
C TYR A 310 3.71 11.12 -12.47
N GLU A 311 2.60 10.73 -13.09
CA GLU A 311 1.76 11.67 -13.86
C GLU A 311 0.28 11.43 -13.59
N ASN A 312 -0.54 12.47 -13.82
CA ASN A 312 -1.97 12.30 -13.99
C ASN A 312 -2.19 11.81 -15.42
N VAL A 313 -2.14 10.49 -15.63
CA VAL A 313 -2.01 9.84 -16.95
C VAL A 313 -3.23 9.98 -17.86
N ALA A 314 -4.38 10.34 -17.29
CA ALA A 314 -5.64 10.49 -18.02
C ALA A 314 -6.56 11.51 -17.34
N ASP A 315 -7.53 12.05 -18.09
CA ASP A 315 -8.61 12.83 -17.48
C ASP A 315 -9.50 11.97 -16.61
N GLN A 316 -9.69 10.70 -17.01
CA GLN A 316 -10.56 9.77 -16.31
C GLN A 316 -10.08 8.32 -16.50
N ALA A 317 -10.18 7.55 -15.43
CA ALA A 317 -10.07 6.09 -15.46
C ALA A 317 -11.33 5.45 -14.87
N THR A 318 -11.61 4.24 -15.35
CA THR A 318 -12.70 3.39 -14.87
C THR A 318 -12.13 2.14 -14.24
N VAL A 319 -12.68 1.76 -13.08
CA VAL A 319 -12.41 0.48 -12.41
C VAL A 319 -13.76 -0.18 -12.15
N MET A 320 -13.94 -1.40 -12.57
CA MET A 320 -15.14 -2.17 -12.25
C MET A 320 -14.77 -3.63 -11.97
N GLY A 321 -15.60 -4.29 -11.20
CA GLY A 321 -15.32 -5.68 -10.89
C GLY A 321 -16.42 -6.38 -10.12
N ILE A 322 -16.15 -7.66 -9.89
CA ILE A 322 -17.00 -8.56 -9.11
C ILE A 322 -16.12 -9.25 -8.06
N GLU A 323 -16.61 -9.29 -6.84
CA GLU A 323 -16.01 -10.02 -5.73
C GLU A 323 -16.94 -11.12 -5.26
N LEU A 324 -16.39 -12.29 -4.96
CA LEU A 324 -17.08 -13.45 -4.40
C LEU A 324 -16.41 -13.82 -3.08
N GLU A 325 -17.18 -13.99 -2.03
CA GLU A 325 -16.73 -14.59 -0.76
C GLU A 325 -17.65 -15.75 -0.40
N ILE A 326 -17.04 -16.89 -0.11
CA ILE A 326 -17.74 -18.09 0.36
C ILE A 326 -17.04 -18.56 1.64
N ARG A 327 -17.79 -18.75 2.70
CA ARG A 327 -17.34 -19.41 3.92
C ARG A 327 -18.26 -20.57 4.25
N LYS A 328 -17.69 -21.77 4.32
CA LYS A 328 -18.43 -23.00 4.50
C LYS A 328 -17.88 -23.81 5.67
N LYS A 329 -18.75 -24.23 6.54
CA LYS A 329 -18.45 -25.25 7.55
C LYS A 329 -18.58 -26.62 6.88
N ILE A 330 -17.45 -27.32 6.69
CA ILE A 330 -17.41 -28.65 6.05
C ILE A 330 -17.98 -29.67 7.02
N PHE A 331 -17.49 -29.66 8.25
CA PHE A 331 -18.08 -30.43 9.33
C PHE A 331 -17.86 -29.76 10.70
N SER A 332 -18.70 -30.13 11.65
CA SER A 332 -18.52 -29.84 13.07
C SER A 332 -19.07 -31.03 13.87
N ARG A 333 -18.21 -31.69 14.58
CA ARG A 333 -18.54 -32.91 15.34
C ARG A 333 -18.16 -32.70 16.79
N PRO A 334 -19.04 -33.05 17.76
CA PRO A 334 -18.65 -33.11 19.16
C PRO A 334 -17.59 -34.18 19.34
N THR A 335 -16.66 -33.95 20.27
CA THR A 335 -15.66 -34.93 20.71
C THR A 335 -15.89 -35.28 22.18
N ALA A 336 -15.18 -36.26 22.70
CA ALA A 336 -15.22 -36.57 24.12
C ALA A 336 -14.92 -35.32 24.97
N ASN A 337 -15.42 -35.28 26.21
CA ASN A 337 -15.24 -34.14 27.14
C ASN A 337 -15.82 -32.80 26.68
N ASN A 338 -16.99 -32.82 26.05
CA ASN A 338 -17.65 -31.62 25.53
C ASN A 338 -16.79 -30.82 24.56
N GLY A 339 -15.85 -31.45 23.89
CA GLY A 339 -15.01 -30.85 22.90
C GLY A 339 -15.69 -30.73 21.53
N MET A 340 -14.99 -30.10 20.59
CA MET A 340 -15.48 -29.90 19.22
C MET A 340 -14.34 -30.06 18.21
N ASN A 341 -14.64 -30.80 17.14
CA ASN A 341 -13.78 -30.95 15.97
C ASN A 341 -14.49 -30.30 14.77
N ARG A 342 -13.92 -29.21 14.21
CA ARG A 342 -14.52 -28.44 13.14
C ARG A 342 -13.53 -28.21 12.01
N LEU A 343 -14.01 -28.36 10.79
CA LEU A 343 -13.31 -28.00 9.58
C LEU A 343 -14.15 -26.94 8.85
N THR A 344 -13.51 -25.82 8.52
CA THR A 344 -14.10 -24.73 7.72
C THR A 344 -13.23 -24.45 6.51
N ALA A 345 -13.86 -24.11 5.40
CA ALA A 345 -13.19 -23.63 4.21
C ALA A 345 -13.69 -22.23 3.86
N GLY A 346 -12.78 -21.37 3.44
CA GLY A 346 -13.03 -20.05 2.90
C GLY A 346 -12.51 -19.93 1.47
N LEU A 347 -13.26 -19.26 0.63
CA LEU A 347 -12.85 -18.88 -0.71
C LEU A 347 -13.25 -17.42 -0.91
N ASN A 348 -12.31 -16.59 -1.29
CA ASN A 348 -12.62 -15.27 -1.83
C ASN A 348 -11.85 -15.03 -3.11
N GLY A 349 -12.48 -14.32 -4.05
CA GLY A 349 -11.89 -13.99 -5.31
C GLY A 349 -12.49 -12.73 -5.88
N SER A 350 -11.70 -11.99 -6.64
CA SER A 350 -12.12 -10.80 -7.35
C SER A 350 -11.64 -10.83 -8.78
N TYR A 351 -12.49 -10.32 -9.67
CA TYR A 351 -12.13 -9.94 -11.02
C TYR A 351 -12.27 -8.45 -11.17
N ILE A 352 -11.21 -7.78 -11.60
CA ILE A 352 -11.10 -6.32 -11.68
C ILE A 352 -10.73 -5.95 -13.12
N TYR A 353 -11.57 -5.17 -13.74
CA TYR A 353 -11.30 -4.53 -15.03
C TYR A 353 -10.98 -3.07 -14.81
N THR A 354 -9.91 -2.60 -15.42
CA THR A 354 -9.50 -1.19 -15.40
C THR A 354 -9.27 -0.66 -16.79
N ASN A 355 -9.61 0.61 -17.01
CA ASN A 355 -9.34 1.30 -18.26
C ASN A 355 -9.02 2.77 -17.97
N ALA A 356 -7.83 3.21 -18.35
CA ALA A 356 -7.42 4.61 -18.36
C ALA A 356 -7.13 5.00 -19.80
N LYS A 357 -7.91 5.94 -20.34
CA LYS A 357 -7.62 6.54 -21.66
C LYS A 357 -6.50 7.54 -21.48
N VAL A 358 -5.29 7.12 -21.82
CA VAL A 358 -4.12 7.98 -21.81
C VAL A 358 -4.26 8.99 -22.96
N ASN A 359 -4.44 10.27 -22.64
CA ASN A 359 -4.68 11.31 -23.63
C ASN A 359 -3.40 12.06 -24.05
N ASP A 360 -2.28 11.83 -23.33
CA ASP A 360 -1.01 12.47 -23.63
C ASP A 360 -0.26 11.64 -24.69
N PRO A 361 0.04 12.20 -25.88
CA PRO A 361 0.80 11.51 -26.92
C PRO A 361 2.20 11.08 -26.48
N ASP A 362 2.79 11.78 -25.51
CA ASP A 362 4.12 11.47 -24.98
C ASP A 362 4.10 10.30 -24.00
N ILE A 363 2.91 10.00 -23.43
CA ILE A 363 2.67 8.90 -22.47
C ILE A 363 1.98 7.72 -23.16
N ALA A 364 1.24 7.97 -24.24
CA ALA A 364 0.50 6.92 -24.92
C ALA A 364 1.46 5.85 -25.47
N ALA A 365 1.33 4.64 -24.92
CA ALA A 365 1.92 3.46 -25.53
C ALA A 365 1.33 3.26 -26.96
N THR A 366 2.06 2.58 -27.80
CA THR A 366 1.70 2.33 -29.22
C THR A 366 0.38 1.56 -29.43
N ASP A 367 -0.20 0.99 -28.37
CA ASP A 367 -1.49 0.29 -28.39
C ASP A 367 -2.56 1.13 -27.67
N THR A 368 -3.40 1.78 -28.43
CA THR A 368 -4.29 2.88 -28.04
C THR A 368 -5.62 2.46 -27.39
N ASP A 369 -5.86 1.21 -27.06
CA ASP A 369 -7.16 0.76 -26.53
C ASP A 369 -7.39 1.01 -25.02
N GLY A 370 -6.51 1.76 -24.37
CA GLY A 370 -6.58 2.10 -22.95
C GLY A 370 -5.64 1.25 -22.12
N SER A 371 -4.82 1.92 -21.32
CA SER A 371 -3.90 1.27 -20.40
C SER A 371 -4.63 0.75 -19.16
N GLN A 372 -4.20 -0.38 -18.62
CA GLN A 372 -4.60 -0.80 -17.29
C GLN A 372 -4.04 0.17 -16.23
N LEU A 373 -4.77 0.36 -15.15
CA LEU A 373 -4.26 1.14 -14.02
C LEU A 373 -3.12 0.42 -13.31
N GLU A 374 -2.09 1.18 -12.98
CA GLU A 374 -0.97 0.69 -12.16
C GLU A 374 -1.46 -0.02 -10.89
N GLY A 375 -0.87 -1.17 -10.59
CA GLY A 375 -1.11 -1.91 -9.36
C GLY A 375 -2.43 -2.70 -9.29
N ALA A 376 -3.35 -2.53 -10.24
CA ALA A 376 -4.62 -3.23 -10.26
C ALA A 376 -4.46 -4.61 -10.91
N ALA A 377 -4.39 -5.66 -10.09
CA ALA A 377 -4.36 -7.03 -10.59
C ALA A 377 -5.77 -7.45 -11.08
N PRO A 378 -5.93 -7.95 -12.32
CA PRO A 378 -7.23 -8.40 -12.84
C PRO A 378 -7.84 -9.54 -12.04
N TRP A 379 -7.01 -10.41 -11.46
CA TRP A 379 -7.44 -11.56 -10.69
C TRP A 379 -6.76 -11.59 -9.34
N ILE A 380 -7.55 -11.73 -8.29
CA ILE A 380 -7.06 -12.00 -6.94
C ILE A 380 -7.92 -13.13 -6.38
N ALA A 381 -7.31 -14.17 -5.84
CA ALA A 381 -8.02 -15.28 -5.25
C ALA A 381 -7.31 -15.76 -3.98
N ASN A 382 -8.09 -16.11 -2.96
CA ASN A 382 -7.58 -16.74 -1.76
C ASN A 382 -8.48 -17.92 -1.38
N PHE A 383 -7.86 -18.99 -0.96
CA PHE A 383 -8.50 -20.15 -0.40
C PHE A 383 -7.90 -20.46 0.96
N ASP A 384 -8.74 -20.63 1.98
CA ASP A 384 -8.30 -21.04 3.30
C ASP A 384 -9.00 -22.31 3.76
N LEU A 385 -8.25 -23.16 4.44
CA LEU A 385 -8.75 -24.37 5.11
C LEU A 385 -8.34 -24.32 6.57
N SER A 386 -9.30 -24.23 7.47
CA SER A 386 -9.08 -24.08 8.90
C SER A 386 -9.68 -25.26 9.66
N HIS A 387 -8.82 -26.01 10.35
CA HIS A 387 -9.19 -27.09 11.25
C HIS A 387 -9.06 -26.63 12.70
N THR A 388 -10.16 -26.69 13.45
CA THR A 388 -10.21 -26.33 14.86
C THR A 388 -10.60 -27.56 15.69
N TYR A 389 -9.76 -27.90 16.63
CA TYR A 389 -10.02 -28.92 17.67
C TYR A 389 -10.09 -28.23 19.04
N VAL A 390 -11.17 -28.45 19.76
CA VAL A 390 -11.38 -27.91 21.10
C VAL A 390 -11.64 -29.07 22.04
N SER A 391 -11.01 -29.09 23.20
CA SER A 391 -11.25 -30.03 24.30
C SER A 391 -11.21 -29.27 25.63
N ALA A 392 -11.54 -29.96 26.75
CA ALA A 392 -11.43 -29.37 28.08
C ALA A 392 -9.97 -28.91 28.33
N GLY A 393 -9.76 -27.61 28.47
CA GLY A 393 -8.45 -27.04 28.82
C GLY A 393 -7.50 -26.75 27.66
N TYR A 394 -7.80 -27.14 26.42
CA TYR A 394 -6.95 -26.78 25.29
C TYR A 394 -7.72 -26.65 23.96
N SER A 395 -7.20 -25.86 23.05
CA SER A 395 -7.68 -25.78 21.67
C SER A 395 -6.53 -25.62 20.70
N PHE A 396 -6.67 -26.25 19.53
CA PHE A 396 -5.75 -26.12 18.40
C PHE A 396 -6.52 -25.62 17.18
N THR A 397 -6.00 -24.59 16.53
CA THR A 397 -6.51 -24.11 15.24
C THR A 397 -5.35 -24.09 14.24
N ASN A 398 -5.47 -24.89 13.19
CA ASN A 398 -4.50 -24.96 12.10
C ASN A 398 -5.16 -24.41 10.83
N THR A 399 -4.56 -23.44 10.20
CA THR A 399 -5.07 -22.81 8.99
C THR A 399 -4.02 -22.83 7.90
N LEU A 400 -4.38 -23.33 6.73
CA LEU A 400 -3.62 -23.24 5.49
C LEU A 400 -4.28 -22.20 4.60
N VAL A 401 -3.50 -21.27 4.06
CA VAL A 401 -3.98 -20.21 3.19
C VAL A 401 -3.20 -20.23 1.89
N LEU A 402 -3.89 -20.42 0.78
CA LEU A 402 -3.37 -20.30 -0.58
C LEU A 402 -3.85 -18.98 -1.16
N GLY A 403 -2.93 -18.11 -1.57
CA GLY A 403 -3.22 -16.83 -2.19
C GLY A 403 -2.68 -16.80 -3.63
N TYR A 404 -3.40 -16.13 -4.52
CA TYR A 404 -2.97 -15.84 -5.88
C TYR A 404 -3.28 -14.38 -6.23
N VAL A 405 -2.29 -13.69 -6.76
CA VAL A 405 -2.43 -12.35 -7.35
C VAL A 405 -2.00 -12.44 -8.81
N GLY A 406 -2.85 -12.02 -9.73
CA GLY A 406 -2.57 -12.03 -11.15
C GLY A 406 -1.54 -11.00 -11.58
N GLU A 407 -1.08 -11.10 -12.81
CA GLU A 407 -0.21 -10.13 -13.45
C GLU A 407 -0.86 -8.74 -13.46
N LYS A 408 -0.08 -7.69 -13.18
CA LYS A 408 -0.55 -6.30 -13.15
C LYS A 408 0.48 -5.33 -13.70
N VAL A 409 0.04 -4.17 -14.14
CA VAL A 409 0.94 -3.09 -14.56
C VAL A 409 1.74 -2.59 -13.36
N TYR A 410 3.06 -2.62 -13.49
CA TYR A 410 4.01 -2.04 -12.55
C TYR A 410 4.31 -0.58 -12.88
N THR A 411 4.48 -0.26 -14.15
CA THR A 411 4.62 1.11 -14.67
C THR A 411 4.14 1.18 -16.13
N ILE A 412 3.51 2.29 -16.48
CA ILE A 412 3.06 2.53 -17.84
C ILE A 412 4.27 2.88 -18.70
N GLY A 413 4.40 2.21 -19.84
CA GLY A 413 5.41 2.50 -20.85
C GLY A 413 5.11 3.81 -21.58
N THR A 414 6.14 4.48 -22.08
CA THR A 414 6.01 5.73 -22.84
C THR A 414 6.82 5.68 -24.12
N GLN A 415 6.44 6.49 -25.13
CA GLN A 415 7.19 6.69 -26.38
C GLN A 415 7.64 5.38 -27.08
N GLY A 416 6.71 4.44 -27.22
CA GLY A 416 6.95 3.19 -27.93
C GLY A 416 7.53 2.05 -27.07
N PHE A 417 7.74 2.27 -25.77
CA PHE A 417 8.00 1.19 -24.84
C PHE A 417 6.69 0.59 -24.33
N GLN A 418 6.63 -0.74 -24.27
CA GLN A 418 5.51 -1.45 -23.67
C GLN A 418 5.54 -1.31 -22.15
N ASP A 419 4.39 -1.48 -21.51
CA ASP A 419 4.26 -1.47 -20.05
C ASP A 419 5.22 -2.47 -19.38
N VAL A 420 5.73 -2.11 -18.22
CA VAL A 420 6.40 -3.06 -17.34
C VAL A 420 5.35 -3.76 -16.50
N MET A 421 5.34 -5.08 -16.55
CA MET A 421 4.40 -5.93 -15.82
C MET A 421 5.06 -6.52 -14.58
N GLU A 422 4.33 -6.57 -13.48
CA GLU A 422 4.65 -7.41 -12.33
C GLU A 422 3.89 -8.73 -12.49
N GLU A 423 4.64 -9.83 -12.62
CA GLU A 423 4.10 -11.16 -12.88
C GLU A 423 3.21 -11.67 -11.77
N GLY A 424 2.23 -12.50 -12.14
CA GLY A 424 1.35 -13.12 -11.16
C GLY A 424 2.08 -14.09 -10.25
N VAL A 425 1.71 -14.12 -8.96
CA VAL A 425 2.32 -14.97 -7.95
C VAL A 425 1.31 -15.73 -7.12
N ALA A 426 1.66 -16.99 -6.77
CA ALA A 426 0.95 -17.78 -5.79
C ALA A 426 1.76 -17.87 -4.49
N THR A 427 1.10 -17.77 -3.35
CA THR A 427 1.70 -17.88 -2.01
C THR A 427 0.97 -18.92 -1.19
N LEU A 428 1.67 -19.60 -0.29
CA LEU A 428 1.11 -20.55 0.66
C LEU A 428 1.58 -20.19 2.06
N ASP A 429 0.63 -20.00 2.97
CA ASP A 429 0.88 -19.72 4.37
C ASP A 429 0.29 -20.79 5.26
N PHE A 430 0.96 -21.11 6.36
CA PHE A 430 0.45 -21.97 7.41
C PHE A 430 0.49 -21.25 8.75
N VAL A 431 -0.65 -21.29 9.47
CA VAL A 431 -0.78 -20.71 10.80
C VAL A 431 -1.34 -21.76 11.74
N SER A 432 -0.63 -22.03 12.84
CA SER A 432 -1.08 -22.90 13.92
C SER A 432 -1.17 -22.10 15.22
N GLN A 433 -2.31 -22.17 15.88
CA GLN A 433 -2.54 -21.56 17.18
C GLN A 433 -2.98 -22.63 18.18
N ALA A 434 -2.26 -22.74 19.28
CA ALA A 434 -2.59 -23.59 20.42
C ALA A 434 -2.93 -22.72 21.64
N LYS A 435 -4.10 -22.92 22.24
CA LYS A 435 -4.45 -22.37 23.55
C LYS A 435 -4.37 -23.45 24.58
N LEU A 436 -3.58 -23.27 25.62
CA LEU A 436 -3.30 -24.20 26.68
C LEU A 436 -3.84 -23.64 28.00
N GLY A 437 -4.93 -24.19 28.48
CA GLY A 437 -5.65 -23.63 29.61
C GLY A 437 -6.23 -22.23 29.30
N LYS A 438 -6.32 -21.41 30.36
CA LYS A 438 -6.85 -20.01 30.28
C LYS A 438 -5.76 -18.99 30.04
N HIS A 439 -4.52 -19.36 30.23
CA HIS A 439 -3.42 -18.41 30.41
C HIS A 439 -2.40 -18.39 29.26
N ILE A 440 -2.21 -19.47 28.54
CA ILE A 440 -1.13 -19.60 27.55
C ILE A 440 -1.71 -19.77 26.14
N ALA A 441 -1.24 -18.99 25.21
CA ALA A 441 -1.45 -19.19 23.78
C ALA A 441 -0.11 -19.20 23.04
N LEU A 442 0.08 -20.23 22.21
CA LEU A 442 1.23 -20.38 21.32
C LEU A 442 0.76 -20.16 19.89
N THR A 443 1.52 -19.43 19.11
CA THR A 443 1.21 -19.17 17.70
C THR A 443 2.45 -19.40 16.84
N LEU A 444 2.37 -20.35 15.93
CA LEU A 444 3.37 -20.58 14.88
C LEU A 444 2.81 -20.03 13.56
N LYS A 445 3.60 -19.22 12.88
CA LYS A 445 3.29 -18.72 11.52
C LYS A 445 4.44 -19.06 10.59
N ALA A 446 4.17 -19.78 9.53
CA ALA A 446 5.10 -20.05 8.44
C ALA A 446 4.50 -19.45 7.16
N ARG A 447 5.09 -18.37 6.65
CA ARG A 447 4.57 -17.60 5.54
C ARG A 447 5.43 -17.77 4.30
N ASN A 448 4.79 -17.63 3.15
CA ASN A 448 5.44 -17.70 1.84
C ASN A 448 6.16 -19.05 1.61
N LEU A 449 5.52 -20.16 1.98
CA LEU A 449 6.10 -21.51 1.89
C LEU A 449 6.48 -21.93 0.46
N LEU A 450 5.77 -21.41 -0.56
CA LEU A 450 6.10 -21.65 -1.96
C LEU A 450 7.35 -20.88 -2.41
N ASN A 451 7.68 -19.77 -1.72
CA ASN A 451 8.81 -18.89 -2.04
C ASN A 451 8.93 -18.57 -3.54
N PRO A 452 7.84 -18.07 -4.19
CA PRO A 452 7.85 -17.82 -5.62
C PRO A 452 8.83 -16.71 -5.99
N SER A 453 9.27 -16.73 -7.26
CA SER A 453 10.00 -15.62 -7.86
C SER A 453 9.04 -14.47 -8.17
N TYR A 454 9.39 -13.26 -7.74
CA TYR A 454 8.72 -12.01 -8.09
C TYR A 454 9.44 -11.39 -9.27
N GLN A 455 8.78 -11.31 -10.42
CA GLN A 455 9.41 -10.89 -11.66
C GLN A 455 8.78 -9.61 -12.19
N LEU A 456 9.63 -8.70 -12.67
CA LEU A 456 9.24 -7.59 -13.52
C LEU A 456 9.63 -7.93 -14.96
N SER A 457 8.70 -7.77 -15.87
CA SER A 457 8.91 -8.12 -17.27
C SER A 457 8.34 -7.07 -18.21
N ARG A 458 8.78 -7.10 -19.45
CA ARG A 458 8.29 -6.28 -20.55
C ARG A 458 8.27 -7.09 -21.84
N LYS A 459 7.29 -6.84 -22.71
CA LYS A 459 7.32 -7.35 -24.07
C LYS A 459 8.25 -6.49 -24.93
N ALA A 460 9.17 -7.10 -25.63
CA ALA A 460 10.06 -6.40 -26.56
C ALA A 460 9.27 -5.93 -27.79
N ASN A 461 9.48 -4.68 -28.20
CA ASN A 461 8.85 -4.12 -29.38
C ASN A 461 9.20 -4.95 -30.65
N GLY A 462 8.24 -5.16 -31.51
CA GLY A 462 8.40 -5.87 -32.77
C GLY A 462 8.40 -7.39 -32.68
N SER A 463 9.08 -8.00 -31.71
CA SER A 463 9.13 -9.45 -31.54
C SER A 463 8.04 -9.99 -30.60
N GLY A 464 7.48 -9.14 -29.71
CA GLY A 464 6.58 -9.55 -28.65
C GLY A 464 7.21 -10.47 -27.59
N GLN A 465 8.51 -10.74 -27.69
CA GLN A 465 9.23 -11.62 -26.74
C GLN A 465 9.28 -10.98 -25.36
N LYS A 466 8.99 -11.77 -24.33
CA LYS A 466 9.03 -11.36 -22.94
C LYS A 466 10.48 -11.25 -22.46
N VAL A 467 10.84 -10.09 -21.90
CA VAL A 467 12.15 -9.80 -21.33
C VAL A 467 11.98 -9.59 -19.82
N ILE A 468 12.76 -10.30 -19.01
CA ILE A 468 12.79 -10.15 -17.57
C ILE A 468 13.69 -8.96 -17.22
N LEU A 469 13.14 -7.96 -16.53
CA LEU A 469 13.84 -6.74 -16.09
C LEU A 469 14.35 -6.87 -14.65
N GLY A 470 13.71 -7.68 -13.85
CA GLY A 470 14.08 -7.93 -12.46
C GLY A 470 13.45 -9.20 -11.94
N ASP A 471 14.17 -9.91 -11.09
CA ASP A 471 13.75 -11.16 -10.48
C ASP A 471 14.30 -11.24 -9.05
N TYR A 472 13.42 -11.53 -8.08
CA TYR A 472 13.83 -11.70 -6.69
C TYR A 472 12.88 -12.62 -5.92
N LYS A 473 13.38 -13.19 -4.83
CA LYS A 473 12.60 -14.00 -3.88
C LYS A 473 12.54 -13.30 -2.52
N LYS A 474 11.38 -13.36 -1.88
CA LYS A 474 11.19 -12.78 -0.53
C LYS A 474 11.63 -13.70 0.60
N GLY A 475 11.87 -14.98 0.29
CA GLY A 475 12.19 -15.99 1.29
C GLY A 475 10.97 -16.49 2.07
N ILE A 476 11.18 -17.55 2.85
CA ILE A 476 10.19 -18.09 3.78
C ILE A 476 10.36 -17.39 5.14
N ASN A 477 9.26 -16.95 5.73
CA ASN A 477 9.26 -16.31 7.04
C ASN A 477 8.61 -17.21 8.07
N VAL A 478 9.32 -17.56 9.15
CA VAL A 478 8.80 -18.35 10.26
C VAL A 478 8.86 -17.53 11.54
N SER A 479 7.73 -17.46 12.26
CA SER A 479 7.65 -16.76 13.53
C SER A 479 6.92 -17.60 14.58
N LEU A 480 7.43 -17.58 15.81
CA LEU A 480 6.83 -18.19 16.99
C LEU A 480 6.45 -17.09 17.98
N GLY A 481 5.21 -17.10 18.42
CA GLY A 481 4.70 -16.18 19.44
C GLY A 481 4.19 -16.94 20.65
N VAL A 482 4.45 -16.39 21.83
CA VAL A 482 3.90 -16.86 23.11
C VAL A 482 3.14 -15.70 23.74
N SER A 483 1.91 -15.95 24.16
CA SER A 483 1.09 -14.98 24.88
C SER A 483 0.67 -15.59 26.22
N CYS A 484 0.87 -14.82 27.30
CA CYS A 484 0.42 -15.17 28.64
C CYS A 484 -0.62 -14.13 29.10
N THR A 485 -1.75 -14.62 29.61
CA THR A 485 -2.81 -13.78 30.20
C THR A 485 -2.90 -14.10 31.69
N PHE A 486 -2.81 -13.11 32.55
CA PHE A 486 -2.83 -13.24 34.01
C PHE A 486 -4.21 -12.92 34.59
#